data_09220a4252ef2c4fb5ea23267e823888
#
_entry.id   09220a4252ef2c4fb5ea23267e823888
#
_cell.length_a   1.000
_cell.length_b   1.000
_cell.length_c   1.000
_cell.angle_alpha   90.00
_cell.angle_beta   90.00
_cell.angle_gamma   90.00
#
_symmetry.space_group_name_H-M   'P 1'
#
loop_
_entity.id
_entity.type
_entity.pdbx_description
1 polymer ?
#
loop_
_entity_poly.entity_id
_entity_poly.type
_entity_poly.pdbx_seq_one_letter_code
_entity_poly.pdbx_strand_id
1 'polypeptide(L)'
;MVILGVAALILTAKIQVFIPGTPVPITMTTFGVLTIGAAYGARLGAMTILGYLAIGAMGFDVFASSSAENAGLTYMMGGTGGYLVGYVLAAFALGFAARKGWDRNVVLMGLAMLIGNALIYVPGLLWLHQFASGWEQTLAWGITPFLIGDALKLGLAALLVPGLWKMIGDARQ
;
A
#
# COMPACT_ATOMS: atom_id res chain seq x y z
N MET A 1 -5.92 -13.58 11.79
CA MET A 1 -5.29 -12.28 11.53
C MET A 1 -4.95 -12.10 10.05
N VAL A 2 -4.11 -12.96 9.42
CA VAL A 2 -3.71 -12.81 8.01
C VAL A 2 -4.91 -12.76 7.05
N ILE A 3 -5.86 -13.70 7.18
CA ILE A 3 -7.07 -13.75 6.32
C ILE A 3 -7.88 -12.44 6.42
N LEU A 4 -8.09 -11.93 7.62
CA LEU A 4 -8.80 -10.65 7.82
C LEU A 4 -8.04 -9.47 7.19
N GLY A 5 -6.71 -9.47 7.32
CA GLY A 5 -5.88 -8.47 6.67
C GLY A 5 -5.95 -8.53 5.14
N VAL A 6 -5.93 -9.73 4.57
CA VAL A 6 -6.11 -9.92 3.11
C VAL A 6 -7.49 -9.42 2.67
N ALA A 7 -8.55 -9.77 3.39
CA ALA A 7 -9.90 -9.27 3.09
C ALA A 7 -9.96 -7.73 3.15
N ALA A 8 -9.34 -7.11 4.16
CA ALA A 8 -9.26 -5.66 4.27
C ALA A 8 -8.49 -5.04 3.08
N LEU A 9 -7.40 -5.65 2.63
CA LEU A 9 -6.66 -5.19 1.45
C LEU A 9 -7.50 -5.27 0.18
N ILE A 10 -8.24 -6.36 -0.01
CA ILE A 10 -9.16 -6.51 -1.15
C ILE A 10 -10.20 -5.39 -1.13
N LEU A 11 -10.82 -5.13 0.02
CA LEU A 11 -11.80 -4.05 0.16
C LEU A 11 -11.18 -2.69 -0.14
N THR A 12 -10.00 -2.39 0.41
CA THR A 12 -9.32 -1.11 0.15
C THR A 12 -8.85 -0.97 -1.30
N ALA A 13 -8.53 -2.07 -1.99
CA ALA A 13 -8.19 -2.05 -3.41
C ALA A 13 -9.40 -1.73 -4.30
N LYS A 14 -10.60 -2.14 -3.90
CA LYS A 14 -11.83 -1.84 -4.65
C LYS A 14 -12.35 -0.41 -4.41
N ILE A 15 -11.84 0.28 -3.40
CA ILE A 15 -12.07 1.73 -3.22
C ILE A 15 -11.04 2.46 -4.10
N GLN A 16 -11.44 2.81 -5.31
CA GLN A 16 -10.56 3.37 -6.33
C GLN A 16 -11.22 4.49 -7.12
N VAL A 17 -10.39 5.40 -7.61
CA VAL A 17 -10.79 6.48 -8.52
C VAL A 17 -9.88 6.42 -9.74
N PHE A 18 -10.50 6.34 -10.90
CA PHE A 18 -9.78 6.38 -12.18
C PHE A 18 -9.54 7.82 -12.61
N ILE A 19 -8.32 8.11 -13.03
CA ILE A 19 -7.95 9.37 -13.62
C ILE A 19 -7.72 9.14 -15.12
N PRO A 20 -8.44 9.81 -16.01
CA PRO A 20 -8.20 9.71 -17.44
C PRO A 20 -6.74 10.04 -17.79
N GLY A 21 -6.12 9.21 -18.63
CA GLY A 21 -4.75 9.42 -19.10
C GLY A 21 -3.64 8.81 -18.26
N THR A 22 -3.96 8.11 -17.15
CA THR A 22 -2.96 7.34 -16.39
C THR A 22 -3.38 5.88 -16.26
N PRO A 23 -2.43 4.91 -16.42
CA PRO A 23 -2.71 3.49 -16.24
C PRO A 23 -2.81 3.08 -14.78
N VAL A 24 -2.50 3.98 -13.84
CA VAL A 24 -2.46 3.67 -12.40
C VAL A 24 -3.64 4.37 -11.70
N PRO A 25 -4.61 3.64 -11.13
CA PRO A 25 -5.73 4.24 -10.40
C PRO A 25 -5.30 4.73 -9.01
N ILE A 26 -5.96 5.76 -8.52
CA ILE A 26 -5.88 6.15 -7.10
C ILE A 26 -6.69 5.14 -6.29
N THR A 27 -6.07 4.52 -5.28
CA THR A 27 -6.73 3.51 -4.46
C THR A 27 -6.50 3.74 -2.96
N MET A 28 -7.32 3.13 -2.13
CA MET A 28 -7.07 3.06 -0.69
C MET A 28 -6.11 1.92 -0.31
N THR A 29 -5.56 1.16 -1.27
CA THR A 29 -4.66 0.04 -1.00
C THR A 29 -3.39 0.48 -0.26
N THR A 30 -2.79 1.62 -0.65
CA THR A 30 -1.60 2.17 0.03
C THR A 30 -1.87 2.41 1.51
N PHE A 31 -3.04 2.99 1.84
CA PHE A 31 -3.47 3.16 3.23
C PHE A 31 -3.62 1.82 3.95
N GLY A 32 -4.25 0.83 3.31
CA GLY A 32 -4.41 -0.52 3.86
C GLY A 32 -3.08 -1.21 4.13
N VAL A 33 -2.16 -1.19 3.18
CA VAL A 33 -0.81 -1.76 3.28
C VAL A 33 -0.03 -1.16 4.45
N LEU A 34 0.02 0.17 4.53
CA LEU A 34 0.76 0.90 5.54
C LEU A 34 0.17 0.66 6.94
N THR A 35 -1.17 0.70 7.05
CA THR A 35 -1.87 0.47 8.32
C THR A 35 -1.70 -0.98 8.80
N ILE A 36 -1.83 -1.97 7.90
CA ILE A 36 -1.62 -3.39 8.23
C ILE A 36 -0.17 -3.63 8.64
N GLY A 37 0.81 -3.05 7.92
CA GLY A 37 2.22 -3.14 8.30
C GLY A 37 2.46 -2.65 9.72
N ALA A 38 1.91 -1.48 10.06
CA ALA A 38 2.03 -0.90 11.40
C ALA A 38 1.29 -1.73 12.48
N ALA A 39 0.05 -2.15 12.21
CA ALA A 39 -0.79 -2.83 13.19
C ALA A 39 -0.36 -4.30 13.45
N TYR A 40 0.01 -5.02 12.39
CA TYR A 40 0.34 -6.46 12.49
C TYR A 40 1.83 -6.71 12.77
N GLY A 41 2.67 -5.69 12.58
CA GLY A 41 4.11 -5.82 12.67
C GLY A 41 4.75 -6.46 11.44
N ALA A 42 6.08 -6.48 11.40
CA ALA A 42 6.83 -6.81 10.19
C ALA A 42 6.51 -8.21 9.62
N ARG A 43 6.46 -9.23 10.48
CA ARG A 43 6.26 -10.62 10.04
C ARG A 43 4.83 -10.87 9.52
N LEU A 44 3.83 -10.57 10.35
CA LEU A 44 2.43 -10.81 9.97
C LEU A 44 1.97 -9.83 8.89
N GLY A 45 2.42 -8.58 8.93
CA GLY A 45 2.16 -7.60 7.89
C GLY A 45 2.68 -8.07 6.53
N ALA A 46 3.96 -8.43 6.44
CA ALA A 46 4.54 -8.96 5.21
C ALA A 46 3.84 -10.24 4.73
N MET A 47 3.53 -11.18 5.63
CA MET A 47 2.77 -12.40 5.27
C MET A 47 1.37 -12.06 4.74
N THR A 48 0.72 -11.04 5.27
CA THR A 48 -0.60 -10.59 4.80
C THR A 48 -0.50 -10.02 3.39
N ILE A 49 0.50 -9.16 3.13
CA ILE A 49 0.71 -8.62 1.78
C ILE A 49 1.07 -9.73 0.79
N LEU A 50 1.98 -10.64 1.16
CA LEU A 50 2.34 -11.78 0.30
C LEU A 50 1.13 -12.69 0.02
N GLY A 51 0.29 -12.93 1.02
CA GLY A 51 -0.97 -13.68 0.83
C GLY A 51 -1.92 -12.99 -0.14
N TYR A 52 -2.09 -11.66 -0.01
CA TYR A 52 -2.88 -10.86 -0.95
C TYR A 52 -2.32 -10.95 -2.39
N LEU A 53 -1.00 -10.81 -2.55
CA LEU A 53 -0.35 -10.93 -3.85
C LEU A 53 -0.46 -12.35 -4.43
N ALA A 54 -0.33 -13.39 -3.59
CA ALA A 54 -0.47 -14.78 -4.03
C ALA A 54 -1.88 -15.08 -4.55
N ILE A 55 -2.92 -14.64 -3.84
CA ILE A 55 -4.32 -14.78 -4.28
C ILE A 55 -4.52 -14.05 -5.61
N GLY A 56 -3.99 -12.83 -5.73
CA GLY A 56 -4.06 -12.09 -6.98
C GLY A 56 -3.31 -12.78 -8.12
N ALA A 57 -2.11 -13.34 -7.86
CA ALA A 57 -1.33 -14.08 -8.86
C ALA A 57 -2.04 -15.34 -9.37
N MET A 58 -2.88 -15.95 -8.53
CA MET A 58 -3.73 -17.09 -8.90
C MET A 58 -4.88 -16.71 -9.85
N GLY A 59 -5.05 -15.44 -10.18
CA GLY A 59 -6.07 -14.96 -11.10
C GLY A 59 -7.35 -14.45 -10.45
N PHE A 60 -7.42 -14.40 -9.12
CA PHE A 60 -8.57 -13.81 -8.45
C PHE A 60 -8.59 -12.29 -8.63
N ASP A 61 -9.79 -11.72 -8.80
CA ASP A 61 -10.02 -10.29 -8.96
C ASP A 61 -9.91 -9.55 -7.62
N VAL A 62 -8.68 -9.43 -7.10
CA VAL A 62 -8.40 -8.80 -5.80
C VAL A 62 -7.69 -7.46 -5.90
N PHE A 63 -7.05 -7.16 -7.03
CA PHE A 63 -6.33 -5.91 -7.24
C PHE A 63 -7.27 -4.77 -7.66
N ALA A 64 -6.78 -3.55 -7.54
CA ALA A 64 -7.44 -2.40 -8.12
C ALA A 64 -7.49 -2.54 -9.64
N SER A 65 -8.64 -2.30 -10.25
CA SER A 65 -8.83 -2.42 -11.72
C SER A 65 -8.56 -3.81 -12.32
N SER A 66 -8.33 -4.85 -11.51
CA SER A 66 -8.33 -6.20 -12.05
C SER A 66 -9.74 -6.60 -12.47
N SER A 67 -9.84 -7.46 -13.46
CA SER A 67 -11.07 -8.00 -14.01
C SER A 67 -10.84 -9.45 -14.42
N ALA A 68 -11.88 -10.16 -14.80
CA ALA A 68 -11.76 -11.53 -15.30
C ALA A 68 -10.81 -11.66 -16.50
N GLU A 69 -10.70 -10.61 -17.31
CA GLU A 69 -9.84 -10.54 -18.51
C GLU A 69 -8.42 -10.06 -18.20
N ASN A 70 -8.24 -9.32 -17.11
CA ASN A 70 -6.97 -8.73 -16.71
C ASN A 70 -6.73 -8.99 -15.21
N ALA A 71 -6.41 -10.22 -14.87
CA ALA A 71 -6.09 -10.67 -13.52
C ALA A 71 -4.79 -11.48 -13.51
N GLY A 72 -4.41 -11.96 -12.35
CA GLY A 72 -3.25 -12.84 -12.20
C GLY A 72 -1.92 -12.16 -12.51
N LEU A 73 -1.02 -12.95 -13.04
CA LEU A 73 0.33 -12.49 -13.42
C LEU A 73 0.28 -11.43 -14.53
N THR A 74 -0.70 -11.47 -15.43
CA THR A 74 -0.87 -10.46 -16.48
C THR A 74 -1.07 -9.08 -15.88
N TYR A 75 -1.94 -8.95 -14.87
CA TYR A 75 -2.12 -7.70 -14.14
C TYR A 75 -0.83 -7.26 -13.42
N MET A 76 -0.16 -8.21 -12.75
CA MET A 76 1.06 -7.93 -11.97
C MET A 76 2.24 -7.49 -12.84
N MET A 77 2.28 -7.92 -14.10
CA MET A 77 3.29 -7.49 -15.08
C MET A 77 2.92 -6.19 -15.80
N GLY A 78 1.74 -5.65 -15.56
CA GLY A 78 1.32 -4.34 -16.07
C GLY A 78 1.96 -3.15 -15.33
N GLY A 79 1.52 -1.92 -15.64
CA GLY A 79 2.12 -0.68 -15.11
C GLY A 79 2.12 -0.54 -13.59
N THR A 80 1.27 -1.29 -12.88
CA THR A 80 1.19 -1.26 -11.41
C THR A 80 2.11 -2.25 -10.69
N GLY A 81 2.79 -3.15 -11.43
CA GLY A 81 3.57 -4.25 -10.87
C GLY A 81 4.63 -3.83 -9.86
N GLY A 82 5.38 -2.78 -10.14
CA GLY A 82 6.40 -2.27 -9.22
C GLY A 82 5.85 -1.79 -7.87
N TYR A 83 4.63 -1.22 -7.87
CA TYR A 83 3.95 -0.81 -6.63
C TYR A 83 3.60 -2.02 -5.76
N LEU A 84 3.25 -3.15 -6.36
CA LEU A 84 2.96 -4.39 -5.63
C LEU A 84 4.20 -4.91 -4.89
N VAL A 85 5.38 -4.81 -5.51
CA VAL A 85 6.67 -5.10 -4.83
C VAL A 85 6.88 -4.13 -3.68
N GLY A 86 6.65 -2.84 -3.92
CA GLY A 86 6.75 -1.79 -2.91
C GLY A 86 5.85 -2.03 -1.69
N TYR A 87 4.68 -2.63 -1.87
CA TYR A 87 3.77 -2.97 -0.76
C TYR A 87 4.41 -3.91 0.26
N VAL A 88 5.16 -4.91 -0.20
CA VAL A 88 5.87 -5.85 0.69
C VAL A 88 6.93 -5.10 1.50
N LEU A 89 7.74 -4.27 0.81
CA LEU A 89 8.80 -3.48 1.45
C LEU A 89 8.23 -2.51 2.48
N ALA A 90 7.16 -1.80 2.12
CA ALA A 90 6.50 -0.84 2.99
C ALA A 90 5.90 -1.51 4.23
N ALA A 91 5.16 -2.61 4.07
CA ALA A 91 4.59 -3.34 5.20
C ALA A 91 5.67 -3.84 6.16
N PHE A 92 6.79 -4.33 5.64
CA PHE A 92 7.91 -4.76 6.45
C PHE A 92 8.53 -3.58 7.23
N ALA A 93 8.79 -2.46 6.56
CA ALA A 93 9.37 -1.26 7.16
C ALA A 93 8.46 -0.67 8.25
N LEU A 94 7.16 -0.54 7.97
CA LEU A 94 6.17 -0.05 8.94
C LEU A 94 6.08 -0.96 10.16
N GLY A 95 6.08 -2.28 9.95
CA GLY A 95 6.06 -3.23 11.04
C GLY A 95 7.33 -3.21 11.88
N PHE A 96 8.47 -2.88 11.28
CA PHE A 96 9.71 -2.66 12.01
C PHE A 96 9.68 -1.36 12.82
N ALA A 97 9.19 -0.26 12.24
CA ALA A 97 8.99 1.01 12.92
C ALA A 97 8.02 0.86 14.11
N ALA A 98 6.93 0.13 13.92
CA ALA A 98 5.96 -0.15 14.98
C ALA A 98 6.55 -0.95 16.16
N ARG A 99 7.48 -1.89 15.90
CA ARG A 99 8.22 -2.57 16.99
C ARG A 99 9.08 -1.63 17.82
N LYS A 100 9.50 -0.49 17.24
CA LYS A 100 10.22 0.57 17.93
C LYS A 100 9.29 1.60 18.61
N GLY A 101 7.98 1.37 18.59
CA GLY A 101 6.97 2.23 19.20
C GLY A 101 6.59 3.46 18.37
N TRP A 102 6.97 3.52 17.08
CA TRP A 102 6.64 4.66 16.22
C TRP A 102 5.14 4.80 15.98
N ASP A 103 4.41 3.68 16.04
CA ASP A 103 2.95 3.63 15.91
C ASP A 103 2.18 4.21 17.11
N ARG A 104 2.89 4.60 18.17
CA ARG A 104 2.32 5.22 19.38
C ARG A 104 2.45 6.73 19.42
N ASN A 105 3.21 7.31 18.51
CA ASN A 105 3.44 8.74 18.41
C ASN A 105 3.02 9.23 17.02
N VAL A 106 2.19 10.28 16.98
CA VAL A 106 1.63 10.82 15.73
C VAL A 106 2.73 11.25 14.75
N VAL A 107 3.78 11.93 15.24
CA VAL A 107 4.88 12.43 14.39
C VAL A 107 5.72 11.27 13.85
N LEU A 108 6.10 10.32 14.72
CA LEU A 108 6.88 9.15 14.29
C LEU A 108 6.07 8.26 13.35
N MET A 109 4.76 8.12 13.59
CA MET A 109 3.86 7.40 12.68
C MET A 109 3.78 8.10 11.32
N GLY A 110 3.68 9.43 11.29
CA GLY A 110 3.74 10.21 10.06
C GLY A 110 5.04 9.98 9.28
N LEU A 111 6.18 9.98 9.96
CA LEU A 111 7.49 9.67 9.34
C LEU A 111 7.55 8.23 8.82
N ALA A 112 7.03 7.27 9.58
CA ALA A 112 6.96 5.88 9.12
C ALA A 112 6.11 5.75 7.85
N MET A 113 4.97 6.45 7.79
CA MET A 113 4.09 6.48 6.61
C MET A 113 4.78 7.11 5.40
N LEU A 114 5.54 8.19 5.59
CA LEU A 114 6.33 8.81 4.51
C LEU A 114 7.38 7.84 3.95
N ILE A 115 8.12 7.17 4.83
CA ILE A 115 9.10 6.14 4.44
C ILE A 115 8.39 5.00 3.69
N GLY A 116 7.25 4.54 4.18
CA GLY A 116 6.46 3.50 3.54
C GLY A 116 5.98 3.91 2.15
N ASN A 117 5.48 5.14 1.98
CA ASN A 117 5.11 5.67 0.68
C ASN A 117 6.32 5.73 -0.27
N ALA A 118 7.47 6.20 0.19
CA ALA A 118 8.68 6.22 -0.64
C ALA A 118 9.07 4.80 -1.10
N LEU A 119 8.97 3.79 -0.20
CA LEU A 119 9.24 2.40 -0.53
C LEU A 119 8.23 1.80 -1.52
N ILE A 120 7.01 2.34 -1.60
CA ILE A 120 6.02 1.98 -2.62
C ILE A 120 6.33 2.67 -3.94
N TYR A 121 6.63 3.98 -3.91
CA TYR A 121 6.83 4.75 -5.13
C TYR A 121 8.14 4.44 -5.85
N VAL A 122 9.24 4.20 -5.15
CA VAL A 122 10.54 3.94 -5.79
C VAL A 122 10.46 2.76 -6.75
N PRO A 123 10.11 1.54 -6.33
CA PRO A 123 9.98 0.44 -7.28
C PRO A 123 8.80 0.63 -8.25
N GLY A 124 7.72 1.29 -7.81
CA GLY A 124 6.56 1.59 -8.64
C GLY A 124 6.91 2.46 -9.84
N LEU A 125 7.60 3.57 -9.64
CA LEU A 125 8.00 4.49 -10.71
C LEU A 125 9.08 3.90 -11.62
N LEU A 126 10.06 3.19 -11.05
CA LEU A 126 11.08 2.50 -11.85
C LEU A 126 10.46 1.46 -12.78
N TRP A 127 9.47 0.72 -12.31
CA TRP A 127 8.73 -0.24 -13.11
C TRP A 127 7.84 0.45 -14.14
N LEU A 128 7.06 1.45 -13.71
CA LEU A 128 6.14 2.19 -14.59
C LEU A 128 6.87 2.90 -15.73
N HIS A 129 8.11 3.32 -15.51
CA HIS A 129 8.95 3.98 -16.50
C HIS A 129 9.11 3.16 -17.79
N GLN A 130 9.05 1.83 -17.72
CA GLN A 130 9.12 0.94 -18.88
C GLN A 130 7.91 1.06 -19.81
N PHE A 131 6.79 1.61 -19.32
CA PHE A 131 5.54 1.81 -20.05
C PHE A 131 5.32 3.26 -20.47
N ALA A 132 6.17 4.19 -20.03
CA ALA A 132 6.07 5.62 -20.30
C ALA A 132 7.09 6.05 -21.36
N SER A 133 6.81 7.14 -22.05
CA SER A 133 7.71 7.72 -23.06
C SER A 133 8.92 8.47 -22.46
N GLY A 134 8.94 8.64 -21.13
CA GLY A 134 10.02 9.32 -20.41
C GLY A 134 9.64 9.64 -18.96
N TRP A 135 10.59 10.20 -18.21
CA TRP A 135 10.41 10.48 -16.78
C TRP A 135 9.31 11.49 -16.50
N GLU A 136 9.10 12.49 -17.35
CA GLU A 136 8.01 13.45 -17.18
C GLU A 136 6.65 12.74 -17.16
N GLN A 137 6.40 11.86 -18.13
CA GLN A 137 5.19 11.08 -18.19
C GLN A 137 5.08 10.06 -17.04
N THR A 138 6.19 9.43 -16.66
CA THR A 138 6.23 8.51 -15.51
C THR A 138 5.78 9.20 -14.23
N LEU A 139 6.27 10.40 -13.96
CA LEU A 139 5.91 11.19 -12.79
C LEU A 139 4.46 11.69 -12.87
N ALA A 140 4.03 12.14 -14.06
CA ALA A 140 2.65 12.57 -14.30
C ALA A 140 1.63 11.44 -14.08
N TRP A 141 1.99 10.21 -14.43
CA TRP A 141 1.12 9.04 -14.26
C TRP A 141 1.20 8.41 -12.87
N GLY A 142 2.39 8.34 -12.30
CA GLY A 142 2.69 7.45 -11.17
C GLY A 142 2.80 8.11 -9.80
N ILE A 143 2.92 9.45 -9.71
CA ILE A 143 3.03 10.13 -8.42
C ILE A 143 2.19 11.41 -8.33
N THR A 144 2.21 12.26 -9.34
CA THR A 144 1.56 13.59 -9.30
C THR A 144 0.08 13.52 -8.89
N PRO A 145 -0.76 12.63 -9.43
CA PRO A 145 -2.18 12.57 -9.09
C PRO A 145 -2.43 12.07 -7.66
N PHE A 146 -1.46 11.39 -7.07
CA PHE A 146 -1.62 10.71 -5.79
C PHE A 146 -1.23 11.58 -4.60
N LEU A 147 -0.38 12.60 -4.79
CA LEU A 147 0.23 13.39 -3.71
C LEU A 147 -0.79 13.93 -2.71
N ILE A 148 -1.89 14.51 -3.18
CA ILE A 148 -2.93 15.08 -2.32
C ILE A 148 -3.64 13.95 -1.55
N GLY A 149 -4.06 12.92 -2.26
CA GLY A 149 -4.72 11.76 -1.65
C GLY A 149 -3.84 11.05 -0.62
N ASP A 150 -2.56 10.89 -0.92
CA ASP A 150 -1.61 10.24 -0.02
C ASP A 150 -1.28 11.11 1.19
N ALA A 151 -1.19 12.43 1.05
CA ALA A 151 -1.06 13.33 2.19
C ALA A 151 -2.26 13.21 3.15
N LEU A 152 -3.47 13.12 2.63
CA LEU A 152 -4.69 12.89 3.44
C LEU A 152 -4.68 11.52 4.11
N LYS A 153 -4.34 10.46 3.40
CA LYS A 153 -4.23 9.09 3.96
C LYS A 153 -3.15 9.00 5.03
N LEU A 154 -2.01 9.65 4.81
CA LEU A 154 -0.91 9.72 5.76
C LEU A 154 -1.36 10.44 7.04
N GLY A 155 -2.00 11.60 6.92
CA GLY A 155 -2.55 12.33 8.06
C GLY A 155 -3.59 11.50 8.82
N LEU A 156 -4.50 10.85 8.10
CA LEU A 156 -5.52 9.99 8.70
C LEU A 156 -4.87 8.81 9.46
N ALA A 157 -3.92 8.09 8.85
CA ALA A 157 -3.26 6.97 9.49
C ALA A 157 -2.40 7.40 10.70
N ALA A 158 -1.69 8.54 10.59
CA ALA A 158 -0.89 9.08 11.67
C ALA A 158 -1.71 9.47 12.90
N LEU A 159 -2.97 9.84 12.72
CA LEU A 159 -3.90 10.13 13.82
C LEU A 159 -4.61 8.87 14.33
N LEU A 160 -5.11 8.03 13.42
CA LEU A 160 -5.91 6.85 13.78
C LEU A 160 -5.10 5.79 14.50
N VAL A 161 -3.90 5.43 14.02
CA VAL A 161 -3.14 4.31 14.58
C VAL A 161 -2.71 4.58 16.04
N PRO A 162 -2.10 5.72 16.40
CA PRO A 162 -1.79 6.02 17.78
C PRO A 162 -3.05 6.21 18.64
N GLY A 163 -4.14 6.74 18.05
CA GLY A 163 -5.43 6.89 18.73
C GLY A 163 -6.03 5.56 19.14
N LEU A 164 -6.02 4.57 18.24
CA LEU A 164 -6.49 3.22 18.51
C LEU A 164 -5.66 2.54 19.62
N TRP A 165 -4.33 2.71 19.61
CA TRP A 165 -3.49 2.18 20.69
C TRP A 165 -3.80 2.78 22.04
N LYS A 166 -4.14 4.07 22.12
CA LYS A 166 -4.59 4.69 23.38
C LYS A 166 -5.89 4.10 23.91
N MET A 167 -6.79 3.64 23.01
CA MET A 167 -8.09 3.05 23.38
C MET A 167 -7.98 1.58 23.76
N ILE A 168 -7.14 0.82 23.06
CA ILE A 168 -7.05 -0.66 23.20
C ILE A 168 -6.00 -1.05 24.26
N GLY A 169 -5.07 -0.15 24.60
CA GLY A 169 -3.96 -0.45 25.48
C GLY A 169 -2.88 -1.32 24.83
N ASP A 170 -2.05 -1.97 25.64
CA ASP A 170 -0.90 -2.77 25.18
C ASP A 170 -1.31 -4.21 24.82
N ALA A 171 -2.03 -4.38 23.71
CA ALA A 171 -2.42 -5.70 23.19
C ALA A 171 -1.25 -6.49 22.53
N ARG A 172 -0.02 -5.97 22.59
CA ARG A 172 1.20 -6.60 22.03
C ARG A 172 2.09 -7.26 23.09
N GLN A 173 1.59 -7.47 24.30
CA GLN A 173 2.31 -8.28 25.30
C GLN A 173 2.26 -9.75 24.96
#